data_f892e7551d4c174d9806f14120e124b8
#
_entry.id   f892e7551d4c174d9806f14120e124b8
#
_cell.length_a   1.000
_cell.length_b   1.000
_cell.length_c   1.000
_cell.angle_alpha   90.00
_cell.angle_beta   90.00
_cell.angle_gamma   90.00
#
_symmetry.space_group_name_H-M   'P 1'
#
loop_
_entity.id
_entity.type
_entity.pdbx_description
1 polymer ?
#
loop_
_entity_poly.entity_id
_entity_poly.type
_entity_poly.pdbx_seq_one_letter_code
_entity_poly.pdbx_strand_id
1 'polypeptide(L)'
;MSNFKYDVAIIGGGIGGLMAAYRLCRNIPNVKIVITERGNTLENRHCPAGKNNTCVHCRHCSITSGYAGAGAFSDGKFNLGTAYGGTLGEELGDDTANKYIDEVDKILNEYCTSGEPTVYKSNESLKLKCLQNNLRLLDMNVKHLGTDKNYLTMQNLIHALADDGVEMLAFYDCERVEKHDGGYTLYYTNGEKIEAEKIIIATGRGGANFVADFCRSFGVKMRSNYVDIGVRVEMKDIIWREFSDRIYEPKILYRTKTFEDRCRMFCFNKGGLVSAENNHGIITANGHSFADPAKKTDNCNFAILSSIRFTEPFDQPTEYAESISRLANMIGKGNVLVQRFGDLVRGRRTNDHRLGQNTVIPTLRATSGDISLVLPHRILTNIIETIYALDKVAPGTANDDTLLYGCESKYYSIRPVFMNEKFELTDNVYIIGDGSGICRGLSQSGAMGIYVADCISGKN
;
A
#
# COMPACT_ATOMS: atom_id res chain seq x y z
N MET A 1 19.34 -1.24 35.23
CA MET A 1 19.52 -0.21 34.16
C MET A 1 20.16 -0.94 33.00
N SER A 2 19.59 -0.79 31.80
CA SER A 2 20.14 -1.44 30.61
C SER A 2 21.53 -0.89 30.33
N ASN A 3 22.48 -1.77 30.00
CA ASN A 3 23.86 -1.37 29.63
C ASN A 3 23.93 -0.80 28.20
N PHE A 4 22.78 -0.69 27.52
CA PHE A 4 22.65 -0.27 26.12
C PHE A 4 22.40 1.24 26.02
N LYS A 5 22.84 1.81 24.89
CA LYS A 5 22.58 3.23 24.59
C LYS A 5 21.07 3.49 24.42
N TYR A 6 20.32 2.51 23.86
CA TYR A 6 18.89 2.60 23.63
C TYR A 6 18.12 1.42 24.24
N ASP A 7 16.94 1.70 24.78
CA ASP A 7 16.00 0.67 25.24
C ASP A 7 15.27 0.05 24.05
N VAL A 8 14.96 0.88 23.02
CA VAL A 8 14.28 0.43 21.80
C VAL A 8 14.90 1.06 20.55
N ALA A 9 15.27 0.23 19.58
CA ALA A 9 15.62 0.66 18.24
C ALA A 9 14.47 0.33 17.26
N ILE A 10 14.01 1.33 16.51
CA ILE A 10 12.97 1.20 15.50
C ILE A 10 13.61 1.32 14.12
N ILE A 11 13.51 0.28 13.31
CA ILE A 11 14.04 0.24 11.94
C ILE A 11 12.94 0.66 10.98
N GLY A 12 12.98 1.90 10.50
CA GLY A 12 12.02 2.51 9.59
C GLY A 12 11.19 3.63 10.20
N GLY A 13 11.32 4.82 9.62
CA GLY A 13 10.65 6.06 10.04
C GLY A 13 9.28 6.28 9.40
N GLY A 14 8.58 5.21 8.95
CA GLY A 14 7.19 5.29 8.44
C GLY A 14 6.16 5.43 9.56
N ILE A 15 4.88 5.56 9.20
CA ILE A 15 3.78 5.80 10.15
C ILE A 15 3.74 4.77 11.29
N GLY A 16 4.02 3.49 11.02
CA GLY A 16 4.06 2.45 12.06
C GLY A 16 5.14 2.73 13.10
N GLY A 17 6.38 3.04 12.65
CA GLY A 17 7.49 3.37 13.53
C GLY A 17 7.28 4.66 14.32
N LEU A 18 6.74 5.70 13.67
CA LEU A 18 6.40 6.97 14.34
C LEU A 18 5.35 6.78 15.43
N MET A 19 4.28 6.03 15.16
CA MET A 19 3.22 5.74 16.14
C MET A 19 3.71 4.84 17.27
N ALA A 20 4.59 3.89 16.99
CA ALA A 20 5.22 3.07 18.04
C ALA A 20 6.08 3.93 18.97
N ALA A 21 6.94 4.81 18.43
CA ALA A 21 7.74 5.74 19.22
C ALA A 21 6.85 6.67 20.05
N TYR A 22 5.81 7.26 19.42
CA TYR A 22 4.85 8.13 20.11
C TYR A 22 4.25 7.45 21.34
N ARG A 23 3.79 6.22 21.19
CA ARG A 23 3.16 5.48 22.29
C ARG A 23 4.16 5.08 23.36
N LEU A 24 5.35 4.65 22.99
CA LEU A 24 6.41 4.27 23.94
C LEU A 24 6.84 5.45 24.82
N CYS A 25 7.04 6.65 24.24
CA CYS A 25 7.38 7.86 24.99
C CYS A 25 6.36 8.19 26.07
N ARG A 26 5.08 7.97 25.79
CA ARG A 26 3.98 8.23 26.75
C ARG A 26 3.76 7.13 27.76
N ASN A 27 4.15 5.91 27.42
CA ASN A 27 3.96 4.77 28.30
C ASN A 27 5.12 4.55 29.28
N ILE A 28 6.36 4.84 28.87
CA ILE A 28 7.57 4.52 29.61
C ILE A 28 8.35 5.83 29.86
N PRO A 29 8.40 6.31 31.10
CA PRO A 29 9.18 7.51 31.43
C PRO A 29 10.65 7.35 31.09
N ASN A 30 11.24 8.38 30.45
CA ASN A 30 12.67 8.44 30.10
C ASN A 30 13.16 7.29 29.21
N VAL A 31 12.27 6.65 28.44
CA VAL A 31 12.66 5.62 27.48
C VAL A 31 13.59 6.20 26.41
N LYS A 32 14.69 5.50 26.14
CA LYS A 32 15.66 5.88 25.11
C LYS A 32 15.31 5.19 23.80
N ILE A 33 14.80 5.95 22.85
CA ILE A 33 14.37 5.44 21.54
C ILE A 33 15.25 6.02 20.44
N VAL A 34 15.66 5.17 19.50
CA VAL A 34 16.24 5.59 18.23
C VAL A 34 15.35 5.09 17.08
N ILE A 35 15.05 5.96 16.14
CA ILE A 35 14.46 5.59 14.85
C ILE A 35 15.52 5.71 13.77
N THR A 36 15.77 4.63 13.03
CA THR A 36 16.69 4.61 11.90
C THR A 36 15.92 4.52 10.61
N GLU A 37 16.25 5.37 9.64
CA GLU A 37 15.58 5.42 8.34
C GLU A 37 16.63 5.43 7.22
N ARG A 38 16.44 4.58 6.21
CA ARG A 38 17.36 4.47 5.07
C ARG A 38 17.33 5.67 4.14
N GLY A 39 16.21 6.38 4.07
CA GLY A 39 16.04 7.59 3.27
C GLY A 39 16.33 8.85 4.06
N ASN A 40 15.92 10.00 3.48
CA ASN A 40 16.19 11.33 4.01
C ASN A 40 15.15 11.76 5.07
N THR A 41 15.45 12.86 5.77
CA THR A 41 14.45 13.59 6.60
C THR A 41 13.30 14.06 5.70
N LEU A 42 12.12 14.27 6.29
CA LEU A 42 10.91 14.56 5.53
C LEU A 42 11.07 15.81 4.64
N GLU A 43 11.69 16.88 5.19
CA GLU A 43 11.89 18.17 4.52
C GLU A 43 12.85 18.07 3.33
N ASN A 44 13.78 17.13 3.38
CA ASN A 44 14.82 16.95 2.37
C ASN A 44 14.50 15.83 1.36
N ARG A 45 13.28 15.31 1.39
CA ARG A 45 12.81 14.31 0.43
C ARG A 45 12.34 14.97 -0.86
N HIS A 46 13.14 14.91 -1.91
CA HIS A 46 12.81 15.43 -3.23
C HIS A 46 13.01 14.36 -4.29
N CYS A 47 12.02 14.21 -5.18
CA CYS A 47 12.16 13.33 -6.34
C CYS A 47 12.96 14.06 -7.44
N PRO A 48 14.11 13.54 -7.88
CA PRO A 48 14.93 14.18 -8.91
C PRO A 48 14.33 14.07 -10.32
N ALA A 49 13.26 13.31 -10.54
CA ALA A 49 12.58 13.20 -11.83
C ALA A 49 12.05 14.55 -12.34
N GLY A 50 11.83 15.53 -11.45
CA GLY A 50 11.47 16.90 -11.81
C GLY A 50 10.20 16.99 -12.65
N LYS A 51 10.10 18.07 -13.45
CA LYS A 51 8.93 18.33 -14.33
C LYS A 51 8.77 17.32 -15.49
N ASN A 52 9.79 16.57 -15.80
CA ASN A 52 9.79 15.62 -16.93
C ASN A 52 9.15 14.27 -16.60
N ASN A 53 8.78 14.02 -15.34
CA ASN A 53 8.17 12.77 -14.84
C ASN A 53 8.90 11.48 -15.26
N THR A 54 10.20 11.57 -15.57
CA THR A 54 11.00 10.39 -15.94
C THR A 54 11.79 9.93 -14.73
N CYS A 55 11.53 8.71 -14.27
CA CYS A 55 12.23 8.14 -13.13
C CYS A 55 13.72 7.97 -13.40
N VAL A 56 14.57 8.43 -12.47
CA VAL A 56 16.04 8.34 -12.56
C VAL A 56 16.61 7.13 -11.78
N HIS A 57 15.77 6.21 -11.36
CA HIS A 57 16.15 4.96 -10.68
C HIS A 57 17.06 5.14 -9.46
N CYS A 58 16.68 6.04 -8.53
CA CYS A 58 17.42 6.27 -7.29
C CYS A 58 17.61 4.97 -6.51
N ARG A 59 18.74 4.79 -5.84
CA ARG A 59 19.01 3.65 -4.94
C ARG A 59 17.91 3.52 -3.87
N HIS A 60 17.52 4.63 -3.27
CA HIS A 60 16.36 4.75 -2.39
C HIS A 60 15.41 5.80 -2.97
N CYS A 61 14.21 5.38 -3.31
CA CYS A 61 13.21 6.28 -3.92
C CYS A 61 12.73 7.31 -2.89
N SER A 62 13.01 8.60 -3.13
CA SER A 62 12.60 9.68 -2.21
C SER A 62 11.08 9.80 -2.01
N ILE A 63 10.26 9.23 -2.91
CA ILE A 63 8.80 9.20 -2.76
C ILE A 63 8.36 8.13 -1.76
N THR A 64 9.03 6.98 -1.71
CA THR A 64 8.62 5.83 -0.90
C THR A 64 9.49 5.60 0.34
N SER A 65 10.71 6.12 0.38
CA SER A 65 11.68 5.98 1.47
C SER A 65 12.05 7.33 2.06
N GLY A 66 12.28 7.35 3.37
CA GLY A 66 12.53 8.54 4.20
C GLY A 66 11.47 8.68 5.29
N TYR A 67 11.69 9.62 6.21
CA TYR A 67 10.77 9.84 7.32
C TYR A 67 9.34 10.11 6.83
N ALA A 68 8.35 9.63 7.58
CA ALA A 68 6.94 9.44 7.24
C ALA A 68 6.67 8.41 6.12
N GLY A 69 7.69 7.71 5.59
CA GLY A 69 7.55 6.58 4.67
C GLY A 69 6.85 6.93 3.35
N ALA A 70 6.28 5.92 2.70
CA ALA A 70 5.49 6.10 1.47
C ALA A 70 4.21 6.93 1.70
N GLY A 71 3.76 7.04 2.95
CA GLY A 71 2.59 7.83 3.34
C GLY A 71 2.76 9.33 3.23
N ALA A 72 3.99 9.86 3.34
CA ALA A 72 4.26 11.30 3.38
C ALA A 72 3.70 12.08 2.17
N PHE A 73 3.86 11.52 0.98
CA PHE A 73 3.41 12.13 -0.28
C PHE A 73 2.13 11.50 -0.83
N SER A 74 1.43 10.70 -0.01
CA SER A 74 0.12 10.18 -0.38
C SER A 74 -0.95 11.27 -0.24
N ASP A 75 -2.13 11.00 -0.77
CA ASP A 75 -3.29 11.88 -0.62
C ASP A 75 -3.89 11.86 0.80
N GLY A 76 -3.26 11.19 1.76
CA GLY A 76 -3.68 11.16 3.15
C GLY A 76 -5.04 10.50 3.36
N LYS A 77 -5.24 9.32 2.77
CA LYS A 77 -6.42 8.49 3.04
C LYS A 77 -6.24 7.67 4.30
N PHE A 78 -7.08 7.92 5.27
CA PHE A 78 -7.17 7.13 6.50
C PHE A 78 -8.45 6.31 6.50
N ASN A 79 -8.29 5.01 6.47
CA ASN A 79 -9.39 4.06 6.56
C ASN A 79 -9.77 3.88 8.02
N LEU A 80 -11.01 4.23 8.39
CA LEU A 80 -11.49 4.15 9.76
C LEU A 80 -12.22 2.82 9.97
N GLY A 81 -11.46 1.72 9.96
CA GLY A 81 -11.99 0.38 10.17
C GLY A 81 -11.11 -0.73 9.57
N THR A 82 -11.56 -1.97 9.69
CA THR A 82 -10.84 -3.20 9.32
C THR A 82 -11.27 -3.81 7.98
N ALA A 83 -12.37 -3.34 7.38
CA ALA A 83 -12.95 -3.95 6.17
C ALA A 83 -11.97 -4.01 4.97
N TYR A 84 -10.96 -3.14 4.95
CA TYR A 84 -9.83 -3.16 4.02
C TYR A 84 -8.63 -2.41 4.60
N GLY A 85 -7.46 -2.55 4.01
CA GLY A 85 -6.21 -1.96 4.53
C GLY A 85 -5.33 -2.99 5.22
N GLY A 86 -5.57 -4.28 5.01
CA GLY A 86 -4.84 -5.39 5.58
C GLY A 86 -5.73 -6.40 6.30
N THR A 87 -5.12 -7.24 7.10
CA THR A 87 -5.77 -8.32 7.86
C THR A 87 -5.61 -8.14 9.38
N LEU A 88 -5.40 -6.92 9.86
CA LEU A 88 -5.17 -6.65 11.29
C LEU A 88 -6.36 -7.09 12.15
N GLY A 89 -7.61 -6.94 11.63
CA GLY A 89 -8.81 -7.42 12.29
C GLY A 89 -8.89 -8.95 12.39
N GLU A 90 -8.31 -9.69 11.43
CA GLU A 90 -8.22 -11.15 11.48
C GLU A 90 -7.24 -11.62 12.57
N GLU A 91 -6.21 -10.81 12.87
CA GLU A 91 -5.17 -11.13 13.86
C GLU A 91 -5.57 -10.76 15.29
N LEU A 92 -6.15 -9.59 15.49
CA LEU A 92 -6.45 -9.02 16.81
C LEU A 92 -7.94 -9.09 17.20
N GLY A 93 -8.81 -9.49 16.27
CA GLY A 93 -10.24 -9.23 16.34
C GLY A 93 -10.60 -7.81 15.92
N ASP A 94 -11.76 -7.65 15.27
CA ASP A 94 -12.18 -6.36 14.70
C ASP A 94 -12.32 -5.26 15.77
N ASP A 95 -12.84 -5.58 16.94
CA ASP A 95 -13.04 -4.60 18.03
C ASP A 95 -11.71 -4.03 18.53
N THR A 96 -10.72 -4.90 18.77
CA THR A 96 -9.38 -4.48 19.20
C THR A 96 -8.70 -3.67 18.10
N ALA A 97 -8.73 -4.14 16.86
CA ALA A 97 -8.11 -3.44 15.74
C ALA A 97 -8.75 -2.06 15.52
N ASN A 98 -10.08 -1.95 15.58
CA ASN A 98 -10.79 -0.68 15.45
C ASN A 98 -10.45 0.29 16.57
N LYS A 99 -10.35 -0.17 17.83
CA LYS A 99 -9.89 0.66 18.95
C LYS A 99 -8.55 1.34 18.63
N TYR A 100 -7.58 0.59 18.13
CA TYR A 100 -6.25 1.15 17.80
C TYR A 100 -6.27 2.02 16.54
N ILE A 101 -7.12 1.74 15.57
CA ILE A 101 -7.34 2.60 14.40
C ILE A 101 -7.91 3.95 14.83
N ASP A 102 -8.89 3.97 15.75
CA ASP A 102 -9.47 5.19 16.30
C ASP A 102 -8.44 6.00 17.09
N GLU A 103 -7.49 5.34 17.78
CA GLU A 103 -6.41 6.03 18.46
C GLU A 103 -5.42 6.69 17.48
N VAL A 104 -5.07 6.01 16.38
CA VAL A 104 -4.28 6.63 15.30
C VAL A 104 -4.98 7.89 14.78
N ASP A 105 -6.29 7.80 14.55
CA ASP A 105 -7.08 8.94 14.07
C ASP A 105 -7.06 10.11 15.06
N LYS A 106 -7.23 9.85 16.35
CA LYS A 106 -7.13 10.89 17.41
C LYS A 106 -5.77 11.55 17.42
N ILE A 107 -4.68 10.76 17.43
CA ILE A 107 -3.32 11.29 17.43
C ILE A 107 -3.07 12.17 16.20
N LEU A 108 -3.45 11.69 15.01
CA LEU A 108 -3.24 12.47 13.78
C LEU A 108 -4.07 13.76 13.75
N ASN A 109 -5.27 13.77 14.36
CA ASN A 109 -6.07 15.00 14.50
C ASN A 109 -5.39 16.03 15.41
N GLU A 110 -4.69 15.62 16.47
CA GLU A 110 -3.92 16.52 17.34
C GLU A 110 -2.83 17.27 16.57
N TYR A 111 -2.21 16.62 15.58
CA TYR A 111 -1.15 17.21 14.76
C TYR A 111 -1.65 17.83 13.46
N CYS A 112 -2.95 17.74 13.15
CA CYS A 112 -3.54 18.31 11.95
C CYS A 112 -3.96 19.76 12.20
N THR A 113 -3.13 20.73 11.82
CA THR A 113 -3.37 22.17 12.03
C THR A 113 -4.26 22.83 10.97
N SER A 114 -4.65 22.12 9.93
CA SER A 114 -5.31 22.67 8.73
C SER A 114 -6.84 22.49 8.68
N GLY A 115 -7.49 22.35 9.84
CA GLY A 115 -8.94 22.15 9.98
C GLY A 115 -9.35 20.68 9.86
N GLU A 116 -10.61 20.38 10.19
CA GLU A 116 -11.12 19.01 10.17
C GLU A 116 -11.10 18.42 8.75
N PRO A 117 -10.53 17.21 8.58
CA PRO A 117 -10.54 16.54 7.29
C PRO A 117 -11.96 16.10 6.90
N THR A 118 -12.23 16.05 5.60
CA THR A 118 -13.49 15.49 5.08
C THR A 118 -13.59 14.00 5.39
N VAL A 119 -14.68 13.60 6.06
CA VAL A 119 -15.00 12.19 6.30
C VAL A 119 -16.09 11.76 5.33
N TYR A 120 -15.76 10.81 4.48
CA TYR A 120 -16.71 10.15 3.58
C TYR A 120 -17.30 8.95 4.30
N LYS A 121 -18.63 8.96 4.44
CA LYS A 121 -19.38 7.91 5.12
C LYS A 121 -19.84 6.84 4.14
N SER A 122 -20.17 5.67 4.67
CA SER A 122 -20.82 4.60 3.91
C SER A 122 -22.16 5.03 3.33
N ASN A 123 -22.61 4.34 2.26
CA ASN A 123 -23.86 4.64 1.59
C ASN A 123 -24.72 3.38 1.38
N GLU A 124 -25.78 3.25 2.20
CA GLU A 124 -26.63 2.07 2.21
C GLU A 124 -27.33 1.82 0.86
N SER A 125 -27.73 2.86 0.11
CA SER A 125 -28.39 2.67 -1.19
C SER A 125 -27.45 2.09 -2.23
N LEU A 126 -26.18 2.52 -2.26
CA LEU A 126 -25.16 1.94 -3.13
C LEU A 126 -24.77 0.52 -2.70
N LYS A 127 -24.73 0.26 -1.40
CA LYS A 127 -24.51 -1.08 -0.86
C LYS A 127 -25.60 -2.04 -1.31
N LEU A 128 -26.88 -1.64 -1.18
CA LEU A 128 -28.01 -2.44 -1.64
C LEU A 128 -27.96 -2.68 -3.16
N LYS A 129 -27.66 -1.64 -3.94
CA LYS A 129 -27.48 -1.74 -5.41
C LYS A 129 -26.41 -2.76 -5.79
N CYS A 130 -25.29 -2.79 -5.07
CA CYS A 130 -24.25 -3.77 -5.27
C CYS A 130 -24.71 -5.19 -4.90
N LEU A 131 -25.34 -5.37 -3.72
CA LEU A 131 -25.82 -6.67 -3.26
C LEU A 131 -26.82 -7.30 -4.22
N GLN A 132 -27.75 -6.52 -4.75
CA GLN A 132 -28.74 -6.97 -5.76
C GLN A 132 -28.09 -7.51 -7.04
N ASN A 133 -26.82 -7.16 -7.30
CA ASN A 133 -26.05 -7.59 -8.47
C ASN A 133 -24.91 -8.56 -8.13
N ASN A 134 -24.98 -9.23 -6.97
CA ASN A 134 -23.95 -10.15 -6.47
C ASN A 134 -22.57 -9.50 -6.31
N LEU A 135 -22.53 -8.22 -6.05
CA LEU A 135 -21.34 -7.45 -5.72
C LEU A 135 -21.38 -7.06 -4.23
N ARG A 136 -20.23 -6.98 -3.59
CA ARG A 136 -20.13 -6.52 -2.22
C ARG A 136 -19.35 -5.20 -2.18
N LEU A 137 -20.07 -4.10 -1.98
CA LEU A 137 -19.43 -2.83 -1.64
C LEU A 137 -18.85 -2.93 -0.23
N LEU A 138 -17.55 -2.70 -0.10
CA LEU A 138 -16.91 -2.63 1.21
C LEU A 138 -17.27 -1.31 1.88
N ASP A 139 -17.86 -1.45 3.05
CA ASP A 139 -18.43 -0.34 3.79
C ASP A 139 -17.46 0.11 4.86
N MET A 140 -16.94 1.33 4.73
CA MET A 140 -16.04 1.92 5.70
C MET A 140 -16.02 3.44 5.57
N ASN A 141 -15.91 4.10 6.70
CA ASN A 141 -15.62 5.53 6.71
C ASN A 141 -14.17 5.78 6.29
N VAL A 142 -13.98 6.77 5.43
CA VAL A 142 -12.65 7.17 4.95
C VAL A 142 -12.47 8.65 5.24
N LYS A 143 -11.38 8.97 5.92
CA LYS A 143 -10.94 10.35 6.12
C LYS A 143 -9.92 10.69 5.03
N HIS A 144 -10.08 11.85 4.40
CA HIS A 144 -9.18 12.33 3.36
C HIS A 144 -8.62 13.68 3.73
N LEU A 145 -7.30 13.76 3.92
CA LEU A 145 -6.61 15.00 4.27
C LEU A 145 -6.21 15.82 3.03
N GLY A 146 -5.85 15.15 1.96
CA GLY A 146 -5.10 15.73 0.85
C GLY A 146 -3.58 15.72 1.13
N THR A 147 -2.79 15.74 0.07
CA THR A 147 -1.34 15.58 0.15
C THR A 147 -0.67 16.65 1.03
N ASP A 148 -1.07 17.92 0.85
CA ASP A 148 -0.43 19.04 1.58
C ASP A 148 -0.69 18.97 3.09
N LYS A 149 -1.94 18.72 3.48
CA LYS A 149 -2.31 18.59 4.90
C LYS A 149 -1.69 17.36 5.55
N ASN A 150 -1.66 16.26 4.82
CA ASN A 150 -1.03 15.01 5.28
C ASN A 150 0.47 15.22 5.52
N TYR A 151 1.16 15.91 4.61
CA TYR A 151 2.58 16.24 4.78
C TYR A 151 2.82 17.04 6.07
N LEU A 152 2.06 18.12 6.29
CA LEU A 152 2.19 18.98 7.48
C LEU A 152 1.87 18.20 8.77
N THR A 153 0.85 17.34 8.75
CA THR A 153 0.51 16.49 9.91
C THR A 153 1.66 15.56 10.28
N MET A 154 2.28 14.92 9.29
CA MET A 154 3.45 14.06 9.52
C MET A 154 4.66 14.84 10.03
N GLN A 155 4.89 16.03 9.50
CA GLN A 155 5.98 16.91 9.94
C GLN A 155 5.80 17.32 11.41
N ASN A 156 4.60 17.74 11.80
CA ASN A 156 4.31 18.11 13.18
C ASN A 156 4.51 16.92 14.15
N LEU A 157 4.08 15.71 13.76
CA LEU A 157 4.30 14.52 14.56
C LEU A 157 5.80 14.21 14.72
N ILE A 158 6.58 14.33 13.66
CA ILE A 158 8.04 14.09 13.67
C ILE A 158 8.72 15.11 14.61
N HIS A 159 8.37 16.39 14.53
CA HIS A 159 8.92 17.41 15.42
C HIS A 159 8.58 17.13 16.89
N ALA A 160 7.33 16.78 17.18
CA ALA A 160 6.92 16.44 18.54
C ALA A 160 7.69 15.24 19.12
N LEU A 161 7.99 14.23 18.30
CA LEU A 161 8.80 13.09 18.72
C LEU A 161 10.27 13.49 18.98
N ALA A 162 10.81 14.41 18.19
CA ALA A 162 12.16 14.95 18.44
C ALA A 162 12.20 15.75 19.76
N ASP A 163 11.16 16.54 20.03
CA ASP A 163 11.00 17.27 21.30
C ASP A 163 10.82 16.32 22.50
N ASP A 164 10.18 15.16 22.30
CA ASP A 164 10.06 14.08 23.30
C ASP A 164 11.41 13.32 23.52
N GLY A 165 12.48 13.68 22.80
CA GLY A 165 13.82 13.11 22.94
C GLY A 165 14.07 11.83 22.12
N VAL A 166 13.24 11.53 21.13
CA VAL A 166 13.48 10.41 20.20
C VAL A 166 14.63 10.77 19.26
N GLU A 167 15.70 9.98 19.26
CA GLU A 167 16.82 10.17 18.32
C GLU A 167 16.40 9.66 16.92
N MET A 168 16.53 10.52 15.89
CA MET A 168 16.12 10.22 14.52
C MET A 168 17.31 10.29 13.57
N LEU A 169 17.69 9.12 13.00
CA LEU A 169 18.86 8.97 12.15
C LEU A 169 18.44 8.68 10.71
N ALA A 170 18.70 9.62 9.80
CA ALA A 170 18.51 9.47 8.37
C ALA A 170 19.74 8.85 7.69
N PHE A 171 19.54 8.16 6.54
CA PHE A 171 20.56 7.42 5.81
C PHE A 171 21.19 6.25 6.58
N TYR A 172 20.42 5.67 7.50
CA TYR A 172 20.75 4.46 8.24
C TYR A 172 19.96 3.27 7.64
N ASP A 173 20.50 2.66 6.60
CA ASP A 173 19.93 1.46 5.97
C ASP A 173 20.44 0.23 6.70
N CYS A 174 19.57 -0.40 7.51
CA CYS A 174 19.92 -1.56 8.31
C CYS A 174 20.17 -2.77 7.40
N GLU A 175 21.37 -3.33 7.49
CA GLU A 175 21.81 -4.45 6.66
C GLU A 175 21.59 -5.79 7.38
N ARG A 176 21.94 -5.85 8.66
CA ARG A 176 21.80 -7.07 9.47
C ARG A 176 21.69 -6.76 10.97
N VAL A 177 21.19 -7.75 11.70
CA VAL A 177 21.04 -7.70 13.15
C VAL A 177 21.75 -8.92 13.75
N GLU A 178 22.46 -8.73 14.85
CA GLU A 178 23.08 -9.80 15.63
C GLU A 178 22.56 -9.78 17.05
N LYS A 179 22.25 -10.98 17.60
CA LYS A 179 21.84 -11.15 18.99
C LYS A 179 23.07 -11.36 19.85
N HIS A 180 23.11 -10.74 21.00
CA HIS A 180 24.12 -10.98 22.04
C HIS A 180 23.46 -10.97 23.43
N ASP A 181 24.24 -11.16 24.49
CA ASP A 181 23.72 -11.20 25.85
C ASP A 181 23.03 -9.88 26.23
N GLY A 182 21.71 -9.99 26.44
CA GLY A 182 20.84 -8.91 26.87
C GLY A 182 20.26 -8.01 25.76
N GLY A 183 20.66 -8.16 24.50
CA GLY A 183 20.13 -7.30 23.42
C GLY A 183 20.65 -7.61 22.04
N TYR A 184 20.72 -6.59 21.21
CA TYR A 184 21.00 -6.69 19.78
C TYR A 184 21.94 -5.60 19.31
N THR A 185 22.77 -5.93 18.32
CA THR A 185 23.56 -4.98 17.53
C THR A 185 22.98 -4.90 16.11
N LEU A 186 22.62 -3.71 15.69
CA LEU A 186 22.17 -3.39 14.34
C LEU A 186 23.36 -2.84 13.55
N TYR A 187 23.58 -3.36 12.35
CA TYR A 187 24.65 -2.93 11.45
C TYR A 187 24.05 -2.23 10.24
N TYR A 188 24.67 -1.13 9.85
CA TYR A 188 24.16 -0.27 8.76
C TYR A 188 25.14 -0.18 7.60
N THR A 189 24.61 0.04 6.39
CA THR A 189 25.40 0.15 5.15
C THR A 189 26.40 1.31 5.14
N ASN A 190 26.23 2.30 6.03
CA ASN A 190 27.16 3.41 6.23
C ASN A 190 28.35 3.06 7.18
N GLY A 191 28.41 1.82 7.67
CA GLY A 191 29.45 1.33 8.57
C GLY A 191 29.18 1.55 10.07
N GLU A 192 28.10 2.27 10.40
CA GLU A 192 27.71 2.54 11.79
C GLU A 192 27.07 1.31 12.44
N LYS A 193 27.04 1.34 13.79
CA LYS A 193 26.41 0.30 14.62
C LYS A 193 25.57 0.95 15.71
N ILE A 194 24.46 0.31 16.03
CA ILE A 194 23.58 0.70 17.14
C ILE A 194 23.28 -0.53 18.00
N GLU A 195 23.36 -0.36 19.31
CA GLU A 195 22.99 -1.38 20.28
C GLU A 195 21.70 -1.01 21.00
N ALA A 196 20.78 -1.98 21.11
CA ALA A 196 19.50 -1.79 21.76
C ALA A 196 19.02 -3.07 22.46
N GLU A 197 18.22 -2.91 23.51
CA GLU A 197 17.62 -4.04 24.22
C GLU A 197 16.50 -4.68 23.38
N LYS A 198 15.66 -3.85 22.73
CA LYS A 198 14.51 -4.28 21.91
C LYS A 198 14.56 -3.69 20.52
N ILE A 199 14.01 -4.41 19.56
CA ILE A 199 13.92 -3.97 18.16
C ILE A 199 12.47 -3.99 17.70
N ILE A 200 12.06 -2.93 16.98
CA ILE A 200 10.83 -2.87 16.21
C ILE A 200 11.18 -2.74 14.73
N ILE A 201 10.87 -3.75 13.94
CA ILE A 201 11.06 -3.74 12.48
C ILE A 201 9.82 -3.09 11.84
N ALA A 202 9.99 -1.86 11.31
CA ALA A 202 8.95 -1.03 10.72
C ALA A 202 9.27 -0.64 9.27
N THR A 203 9.98 -1.50 8.54
CA THR A 203 10.63 -1.21 7.25
C THR A 203 9.67 -1.09 6.06
N GLY A 204 8.37 -1.31 6.27
CA GLY A 204 7.37 -1.27 5.21
C GLY A 204 7.65 -2.28 4.08
N ARG A 205 6.97 -2.13 2.94
CA ARG A 205 7.15 -3.04 1.78
C ARG A 205 8.57 -3.00 1.20
N GLY A 206 9.19 -1.82 1.23
CA GLY A 206 10.55 -1.65 0.72
C GLY A 206 11.61 -2.42 1.49
N GLY A 207 11.32 -2.89 2.71
CA GLY A 207 12.19 -3.73 3.53
C GLY A 207 11.92 -5.22 3.42
N ALA A 208 11.14 -5.70 2.44
CA ALA A 208 10.78 -7.11 2.33
C ALA A 208 11.99 -8.05 2.28
N ASN A 209 13.05 -7.68 1.56
CA ASN A 209 14.28 -8.47 1.49
C ASN A 209 15.00 -8.51 2.86
N PHE A 210 15.12 -7.37 3.54
CA PHE A 210 15.68 -7.31 4.89
C PHE A 210 14.90 -8.21 5.86
N VAL A 211 13.56 -8.17 5.83
CA VAL A 211 12.71 -9.04 6.67
C VAL A 211 12.93 -10.51 6.35
N ALA A 212 13.04 -10.87 5.06
CA ALA A 212 13.31 -12.24 4.64
C ALA A 212 14.70 -12.73 5.12
N ASP A 213 15.74 -11.88 4.99
CA ASP A 213 17.08 -12.18 5.44
C ASP A 213 17.14 -12.31 6.98
N PHE A 214 16.49 -11.41 7.70
CA PHE A 214 16.31 -11.49 9.14
C PHE A 214 15.65 -12.81 9.55
N CYS A 215 14.51 -13.14 8.94
CA CYS A 215 13.80 -14.39 9.25
C CYS A 215 14.68 -15.62 9.01
N ARG A 216 15.45 -15.65 7.92
CA ARG A 216 16.40 -16.75 7.64
C ARG A 216 17.50 -16.87 8.68
N SER A 217 18.12 -15.74 9.06
CA SER A 217 19.23 -15.71 10.02
C SER A 217 18.82 -16.09 11.43
N PHE A 218 17.57 -15.79 11.82
CA PHE A 218 17.02 -16.11 13.15
C PHE A 218 16.14 -17.38 13.16
N GLY A 219 16.04 -18.12 12.04
CA GLY A 219 15.23 -19.34 11.96
C GLY A 219 13.72 -19.11 12.07
N VAL A 220 13.24 -17.89 11.80
CA VAL A 220 11.83 -17.54 11.82
C VAL A 220 11.16 -18.11 10.57
N LYS A 221 10.12 -18.92 10.76
CA LYS A 221 9.35 -19.48 9.63
C LYS A 221 8.61 -18.36 8.92
N MET A 222 8.50 -18.49 7.61
CA MET A 222 7.75 -17.56 6.76
C MET A 222 6.61 -18.29 6.06
N ARG A 223 5.51 -17.59 5.84
CA ARG A 223 4.36 -18.06 5.05
C ARG A 223 4.25 -17.25 3.77
N SER A 224 3.87 -17.93 2.70
CA SER A 224 3.48 -17.30 1.45
C SER A 224 2.24 -16.43 1.66
N ASN A 225 2.23 -15.23 1.09
CA ASN A 225 1.10 -14.33 1.12
C ASN A 225 0.36 -14.34 -0.23
N TYR A 226 -0.77 -13.63 -0.31
CA TYR A 226 -1.49 -13.46 -1.57
C TYR A 226 -0.71 -12.56 -2.54
N VAL A 227 -0.96 -12.74 -3.83
CA VAL A 227 -0.67 -11.74 -4.86
C VAL A 227 -1.96 -11.36 -5.55
N ASP A 228 -2.03 -10.10 -5.93
CA ASP A 228 -3.14 -9.56 -6.70
C ASP A 228 -2.63 -9.15 -8.07
N ILE A 229 -3.19 -9.74 -9.13
CA ILE A 229 -2.77 -9.50 -10.51
C ILE A 229 -3.98 -9.15 -11.36
N GLY A 230 -3.83 -8.15 -12.22
CA GLY A 230 -4.87 -7.75 -13.14
C GLY A 230 -4.53 -6.52 -13.96
N VAL A 231 -5.47 -5.59 -14.05
CA VAL A 231 -5.39 -4.43 -14.92
C VAL A 231 -5.81 -3.16 -14.21
N ARG A 232 -5.29 -2.01 -14.66
CA ARG A 232 -5.89 -0.70 -14.42
C ARG A 232 -6.93 -0.44 -15.52
N VAL A 233 -8.11 -0.03 -15.11
CA VAL A 233 -9.22 0.30 -16.00
C VAL A 233 -9.38 1.81 -16.05
N GLU A 234 -9.55 2.38 -17.25
CA GLU A 234 -9.81 3.80 -17.46
C GLU A 234 -11.03 4.00 -18.34
N MET A 235 -11.90 4.92 -17.93
CA MET A 235 -13.10 5.27 -18.65
C MET A 235 -13.54 6.70 -18.34
N LYS A 236 -14.62 7.19 -18.99
CA LYS A 236 -15.19 8.50 -18.68
C LYS A 236 -15.73 8.55 -17.25
N ASP A 237 -15.36 9.60 -16.50
CA ASP A 237 -15.74 9.80 -15.09
C ASP A 237 -17.25 9.78 -14.85
N ILE A 238 -18.03 10.25 -15.82
CA ILE A 238 -19.49 10.30 -15.74
C ILE A 238 -20.12 8.92 -15.45
N ILE A 239 -19.49 7.82 -15.89
CA ILE A 239 -19.97 6.43 -15.70
C ILE A 239 -20.03 6.07 -14.22
N TRP A 240 -19.06 6.50 -13.43
CA TRP A 240 -18.96 6.19 -12.01
C TRP A 240 -19.38 7.34 -11.10
N ARG A 241 -19.93 8.43 -11.63
CA ARG A 241 -20.28 9.64 -10.89
C ARG A 241 -21.25 9.36 -9.74
N GLU A 242 -22.22 8.47 -9.93
CA GLU A 242 -23.16 8.10 -8.87
C GLU A 242 -22.44 7.57 -7.62
N PHE A 243 -21.38 6.79 -7.81
CA PHE A 243 -20.55 6.28 -6.71
C PHE A 243 -19.60 7.33 -6.18
N SER A 244 -18.84 7.98 -7.06
CA SER A 244 -17.75 8.88 -6.68
C SER A 244 -18.21 10.20 -6.04
N ASP A 245 -19.48 10.60 -6.24
CA ASP A 245 -20.05 11.77 -5.58
C ASP A 245 -20.56 11.46 -4.17
N ARG A 246 -20.92 10.20 -3.89
CA ARG A 246 -21.48 9.78 -2.60
C ARG A 246 -20.46 9.12 -1.68
N ILE A 247 -19.53 8.35 -2.27
CA ILE A 247 -18.43 7.70 -1.57
C ILE A 247 -17.14 8.02 -2.30
N TYR A 248 -16.13 8.45 -1.58
CA TYR A 248 -14.88 8.95 -2.18
C TYR A 248 -14.17 7.88 -3.03
N GLU A 249 -14.09 6.66 -2.52
CA GLU A 249 -13.38 5.55 -3.14
C GLU A 249 -14.18 4.26 -3.05
N PRO A 250 -15.00 3.94 -4.08
CA PRO A 250 -15.72 2.67 -4.09
C PRO A 250 -14.74 1.49 -4.14
N LYS A 251 -14.88 0.58 -3.19
CA LYS A 251 -14.16 -0.70 -3.15
C LYS A 251 -15.16 -1.81 -3.22
N ILE A 252 -15.13 -2.57 -4.32
CA ILE A 252 -16.13 -3.60 -4.59
C ILE A 252 -15.44 -4.95 -4.73
N LEU A 253 -15.99 -5.94 -4.03
CA LEU A 253 -15.60 -7.34 -4.15
C LEU A 253 -16.60 -8.06 -5.05
N TYR A 254 -16.07 -8.92 -5.90
CA TYR A 254 -16.84 -9.82 -6.72
C TYR A 254 -16.26 -11.24 -6.61
N ARG A 255 -17.13 -12.23 -6.48
CA ARG A 255 -16.75 -13.63 -6.62
C ARG A 255 -17.14 -14.08 -8.01
N THR A 256 -16.16 -14.42 -8.85
CA THR A 256 -16.38 -14.77 -10.25
C THR A 256 -17.19 -16.05 -10.36
N LYS A 257 -17.99 -16.16 -11.43
CA LYS A 257 -18.88 -17.32 -11.63
C LYS A 257 -18.11 -18.56 -12.10
N THR A 258 -17.12 -18.35 -13.00
CA THR A 258 -16.40 -19.47 -13.64
C THR A 258 -15.46 -20.15 -12.65
N PHE A 259 -14.68 -19.39 -11.88
CA PHE A 259 -13.64 -19.95 -11.02
C PHE A 259 -13.91 -19.74 -9.53
N GLU A 260 -14.97 -19.03 -9.18
CA GLU A 260 -15.28 -18.62 -7.82
C GLU A 260 -14.15 -17.85 -7.11
N ASP A 261 -13.27 -17.26 -7.91
CA ASP A 261 -12.16 -16.46 -7.41
C ASP A 261 -12.62 -15.10 -6.91
N ARG A 262 -11.90 -14.58 -5.94
CA ARG A 262 -12.13 -13.23 -5.40
C ARG A 262 -11.46 -12.20 -6.28
N CYS A 263 -12.25 -11.34 -6.91
CA CYS A 263 -11.79 -10.16 -7.61
C CYS A 263 -12.11 -8.90 -6.81
N ARG A 264 -11.24 -7.90 -6.93
CA ARG A 264 -11.37 -6.63 -6.22
C ARG A 264 -11.26 -5.46 -7.18
N MET A 265 -12.25 -4.57 -7.12
CA MET A 265 -12.12 -3.20 -7.62
C MET A 265 -11.66 -2.33 -6.46
N PHE A 266 -10.58 -1.55 -6.65
CA PHE A 266 -10.06 -0.63 -5.64
C PHE A 266 -9.18 0.47 -6.24
N CYS A 267 -8.71 1.38 -5.41
CA CYS A 267 -7.86 2.51 -5.83
C CYS A 267 -8.54 3.34 -6.91
N PHE A 268 -9.80 3.71 -6.65
CA PHE A 268 -10.58 4.56 -7.54
C PHE A 268 -10.06 6.00 -7.52
N ASN A 269 -9.89 6.58 -8.70
CA ASN A 269 -9.38 7.93 -8.91
C ASN A 269 -10.37 8.72 -9.76
N LYS A 270 -11.19 9.55 -9.12
CA LYS A 270 -12.14 10.47 -9.78
C LYS A 270 -11.38 11.60 -10.47
N GLY A 271 -11.68 11.84 -11.77
CA GLY A 271 -10.96 12.85 -12.55
C GLY A 271 -9.45 12.59 -12.59
N GLY A 272 -9.03 11.33 -12.41
CA GLY A 272 -7.65 10.92 -12.27
C GLY A 272 -6.98 10.54 -13.59
N LEU A 273 -5.72 10.20 -13.50
CA LEU A 273 -4.92 9.71 -14.62
C LEU A 273 -4.29 8.36 -14.28
N VAL A 274 -4.05 7.56 -15.28
CA VAL A 274 -3.27 6.33 -15.17
C VAL A 274 -1.77 6.72 -15.14
N SER A 275 -1.01 6.05 -14.29
CA SER A 275 0.42 6.27 -14.13
C SER A 275 1.18 4.95 -14.23
N ALA A 276 2.47 5.03 -14.51
CA ALA A 276 3.39 3.91 -14.45
C ALA A 276 4.12 3.91 -13.10
N GLU A 277 4.25 2.75 -12.48
CA GLU A 277 5.03 2.52 -11.26
C GLU A 277 6.23 1.63 -11.60
N ASN A 278 7.42 2.04 -11.18
CA ASN A 278 8.64 1.27 -11.38
C ASN A 278 9.05 0.60 -10.07
N ASN A 279 8.97 -0.71 -10.04
CA ASN A 279 9.38 -1.55 -8.92
C ASN A 279 10.61 -2.38 -9.33
N HIS A 280 11.80 -1.93 -8.96
CA HIS A 280 13.06 -2.63 -9.26
C HIS A 280 13.25 -2.97 -10.76
N GLY A 281 12.90 -2.04 -11.64
CA GLY A 281 13.01 -2.21 -13.10
C GLY A 281 11.80 -2.86 -13.77
N ILE A 282 10.79 -3.25 -13.01
CA ILE A 282 9.51 -3.77 -13.53
C ILE A 282 8.51 -2.61 -13.55
N ILE A 283 7.97 -2.31 -14.72
CA ILE A 283 6.99 -1.25 -14.92
C ILE A 283 5.59 -1.85 -14.87
N THR A 284 4.77 -1.35 -13.94
CA THR A 284 3.36 -1.75 -13.78
C THR A 284 2.43 -0.54 -13.85
N ALA A 285 1.16 -0.79 -14.17
CA ALA A 285 0.14 0.25 -14.15
C ALA A 285 -0.23 0.63 -12.70
N ASN A 286 -0.53 1.90 -12.50
CA ASN A 286 -1.10 2.43 -11.27
C ASN A 286 -2.02 3.62 -11.62
N GLY A 287 -2.65 4.26 -10.64
CA GLY A 287 -3.49 5.43 -10.84
C GLY A 287 -3.16 6.52 -9.85
N HIS A 288 -3.43 7.75 -10.28
CA HIS A 288 -3.24 8.95 -9.47
C HIS A 288 -4.35 9.95 -9.72
N SER A 289 -4.72 10.74 -8.71
CA SER A 289 -5.62 11.87 -8.85
C SER A 289 -5.05 13.09 -8.11
N PHE A 290 -5.22 14.27 -8.70
CA PHE A 290 -4.83 15.51 -8.06
C PHE A 290 -5.98 16.08 -7.22
N ALA A 291 -5.66 16.73 -6.11
CA ALA A 291 -6.62 17.51 -5.34
C ALA A 291 -7.03 18.78 -6.10
N ASP A 292 -6.09 19.40 -6.84
CA ASP A 292 -6.31 20.58 -7.66
C ASP A 292 -7.30 20.28 -8.81
N PRO A 293 -8.47 20.96 -8.84
CA PRO A 293 -9.46 20.76 -9.89
C PRO A 293 -8.93 21.06 -11.30
N ALA A 294 -7.97 21.98 -11.44
CA ALA A 294 -7.38 22.35 -12.73
C ALA A 294 -6.54 21.23 -13.36
N LYS A 295 -6.13 20.24 -12.57
CA LYS A 295 -5.35 19.08 -13.00
C LYS A 295 -6.18 17.83 -13.21
N LYS A 296 -7.50 17.90 -12.99
CA LYS A 296 -8.40 16.75 -13.19
C LYS A 296 -8.65 16.51 -14.65
N THR A 297 -8.85 15.23 -14.99
CA THR A 297 -9.24 14.79 -16.33
C THR A 297 -10.74 14.48 -16.38
N ASP A 298 -11.28 14.27 -17.60
CA ASP A 298 -12.65 13.78 -17.80
C ASP A 298 -12.80 12.28 -17.58
N ASN A 299 -11.72 11.61 -17.17
CA ASN A 299 -11.68 10.18 -16.95
C ASN A 299 -11.64 9.85 -15.46
N CYS A 300 -12.12 8.67 -15.12
CA CYS A 300 -11.80 8.00 -13.87
C CYS A 300 -11.01 6.71 -14.17
N ASN A 301 -10.27 6.24 -13.19
CA ASN A 301 -9.60 4.96 -13.30
C ASN A 301 -9.60 4.21 -11.97
N PHE A 302 -9.50 2.89 -12.05
CA PHE A 302 -9.42 1.99 -10.90
C PHE A 302 -8.74 0.67 -11.28
N ALA A 303 -8.25 -0.07 -10.29
CA ALA A 303 -7.70 -1.40 -10.48
C ALA A 303 -8.79 -2.47 -10.41
N ILE A 304 -8.71 -3.47 -11.27
CA ILE A 304 -9.40 -4.76 -11.12
C ILE A 304 -8.34 -5.83 -10.98
N LEU A 305 -8.26 -6.45 -9.81
CA LEU A 305 -7.26 -7.47 -9.51
C LEU A 305 -7.92 -8.77 -9.06
N SER A 306 -7.43 -9.89 -9.58
CA SER A 306 -7.72 -11.24 -9.13
C SER A 306 -6.72 -11.62 -8.03
N SER A 307 -7.23 -12.01 -6.86
CA SER A 307 -6.40 -12.45 -5.73
C SER A 307 -6.05 -13.92 -5.89
N ILE A 308 -4.75 -14.23 -5.84
CA ILE A 308 -4.25 -15.59 -6.00
C ILE A 308 -3.47 -15.98 -4.75
N ARG A 309 -3.76 -17.16 -4.24
CA ARG A 309 -2.99 -17.81 -3.18
C ARG A 309 -2.42 -19.11 -3.74
N PHE A 310 -1.12 -19.28 -3.54
CA PHE A 310 -0.46 -20.54 -3.86
C PHE A 310 -0.34 -21.43 -2.63
N THR A 311 -0.34 -22.72 -2.87
CA THR A 311 -0.07 -23.77 -1.88
C THR A 311 1.10 -24.61 -2.39
N GLU A 312 1.70 -25.42 -1.51
CA GLU A 312 2.77 -26.33 -1.90
C GLU A 312 2.41 -27.12 -3.20
N PRO A 313 3.39 -27.37 -4.06
CA PRO A 313 4.83 -27.17 -3.87
C PRO A 313 5.35 -25.76 -4.21
N PHE A 314 4.51 -24.85 -4.73
CA PHE A 314 4.91 -23.50 -5.14
C PHE A 314 4.53 -22.46 -4.05
N ASP A 315 5.54 -21.84 -3.47
CA ASP A 315 5.41 -20.93 -2.33
C ASP A 315 5.92 -19.50 -2.59
N GLN A 316 6.25 -19.16 -3.86
CA GLN A 316 6.82 -17.87 -4.23
C GLN A 316 5.88 -17.01 -5.09
N PRO A 317 4.72 -16.58 -4.56
CA PRO A 317 3.72 -15.83 -5.31
C PRO A 317 4.23 -14.51 -5.87
N THR A 318 5.17 -13.85 -5.19
CA THR A 318 5.80 -12.61 -5.68
C THR A 318 6.55 -12.86 -6.98
N GLU A 319 7.35 -13.92 -7.08
CA GLU A 319 8.09 -14.29 -8.28
C GLU A 319 7.13 -14.57 -9.45
N TYR A 320 6.02 -15.28 -9.18
CA TYR A 320 4.98 -15.50 -10.19
C TYR A 320 4.41 -14.17 -10.72
N ALA A 321 4.04 -13.25 -9.85
CA ALA A 321 3.49 -11.96 -10.26
C ALA A 321 4.51 -11.07 -10.97
N GLU A 322 5.79 -11.12 -10.55
CA GLU A 322 6.89 -10.46 -11.24
C GLU A 322 7.12 -11.05 -12.63
N SER A 323 7.06 -12.37 -12.80
CA SER A 323 7.25 -13.03 -14.10
C SER A 323 6.19 -12.56 -15.12
N ILE A 324 4.93 -12.43 -14.70
CA ILE A 324 3.85 -11.88 -15.53
C ILE A 324 4.11 -10.42 -15.88
N SER A 325 4.54 -9.61 -14.91
CA SER A 325 4.84 -8.20 -15.13
C SER A 325 6.04 -8.00 -16.05
N ARG A 326 7.08 -8.83 -15.94
CA ARG A 326 8.23 -8.85 -16.87
C ARG A 326 7.82 -9.25 -18.28
N LEU A 327 6.92 -10.23 -18.43
CA LEU A 327 6.35 -10.61 -19.71
C LEU A 327 5.59 -9.44 -20.35
N ALA A 328 4.80 -8.71 -19.57
CA ALA A 328 4.11 -7.50 -20.05
C ALA A 328 5.11 -6.45 -20.55
N ASN A 329 6.18 -6.21 -19.78
CA ASN A 329 7.21 -5.25 -20.17
C ASN A 329 7.99 -5.70 -21.41
N MET A 330 8.26 -6.98 -21.57
CA MET A 330 8.92 -7.52 -22.77
C MET A 330 8.07 -7.24 -24.02
N ILE A 331 6.76 -7.51 -23.98
CA ILE A 331 5.85 -7.23 -25.11
C ILE A 331 5.66 -5.73 -25.32
N GLY A 332 5.59 -4.95 -24.23
CA GLY A 332 5.43 -3.50 -24.24
C GLY A 332 6.73 -2.71 -24.51
N LYS A 333 7.86 -3.37 -24.78
CA LYS A 333 9.20 -2.74 -24.94
C LYS A 333 9.55 -1.84 -23.74
N GLY A 334 9.36 -2.36 -22.54
CA GLY A 334 9.64 -1.64 -21.28
C GLY A 334 8.52 -0.71 -20.81
N ASN A 335 7.36 -0.69 -21.49
CA ASN A 335 6.21 0.12 -21.13
C ASN A 335 5.04 -0.74 -20.68
N VAL A 336 4.02 -0.09 -20.10
CA VAL A 336 2.70 -0.68 -19.84
C VAL A 336 1.99 -0.92 -21.17
N LEU A 337 1.26 -2.03 -21.28
CA LEU A 337 0.37 -2.30 -22.42
C LEU A 337 -0.98 -1.60 -22.23
N VAL A 338 -1.61 -1.14 -23.31
CA VAL A 338 -2.99 -0.66 -23.32
C VAL A 338 -3.81 -1.40 -24.37
N GLN A 339 -5.02 -1.81 -24.00
CA GLN A 339 -5.97 -2.48 -24.88
C GLN A 339 -7.39 -1.97 -24.62
N ARG A 340 -8.18 -1.79 -25.67
CA ARG A 340 -9.61 -1.52 -25.58
C ARG A 340 -10.34 -2.78 -25.12
N PHE A 341 -11.31 -2.62 -24.21
CA PHE A 341 -12.09 -3.75 -23.70
C PHE A 341 -12.82 -4.51 -24.81
N GLY A 342 -13.43 -3.79 -25.75
CA GLY A 342 -14.08 -4.42 -26.89
C GLY A 342 -13.14 -5.21 -27.80
N ASP A 343 -11.89 -4.82 -27.92
CA ASP A 343 -10.89 -5.58 -28.68
C ASP A 343 -10.48 -6.84 -27.90
N LEU A 344 -10.29 -6.73 -26.58
CA LEU A 344 -9.96 -7.87 -25.72
C LEU A 344 -11.04 -8.97 -25.80
N VAL A 345 -12.32 -8.60 -25.64
CA VAL A 345 -13.45 -9.55 -25.68
C VAL A 345 -13.57 -10.23 -27.05
N ARG A 346 -13.20 -9.54 -28.13
CA ARG A 346 -13.17 -10.11 -29.48
C ARG A 346 -11.90 -10.90 -29.79
N GLY A 347 -11.00 -11.07 -28.82
CA GLY A 347 -9.74 -11.82 -29.00
C GLY A 347 -8.80 -11.17 -30.00
N ARG A 348 -8.73 -9.86 -30.06
CA ARG A 348 -7.88 -9.14 -31.02
C ARG A 348 -7.06 -8.04 -30.38
N ARG A 349 -5.88 -7.81 -30.89
CA ARG A 349 -5.00 -6.72 -30.51
C ARG A 349 -5.61 -5.35 -30.76
N THR A 350 -5.45 -4.40 -29.82
CA THR A 350 -5.61 -2.98 -30.09
C THR A 350 -4.35 -2.45 -30.79
N ASN A 351 -4.52 -1.63 -31.80
CA ASN A 351 -3.46 -0.90 -32.49
C ASN A 351 -3.65 0.61 -32.35
N ASP A 352 -2.65 1.38 -32.73
CA ASP A 352 -2.66 2.85 -32.58
C ASP A 352 -3.82 3.52 -33.35
N HIS A 353 -4.20 2.97 -34.50
CA HIS A 353 -5.34 3.50 -35.27
C HIS A 353 -6.65 3.36 -34.51
N ARG A 354 -6.95 2.19 -33.92
CA ARG A 354 -8.16 1.98 -33.09
C ARG A 354 -8.10 2.79 -31.82
N LEU A 355 -6.93 2.89 -31.20
CA LEU A 355 -6.75 3.69 -30.00
C LEU A 355 -6.97 5.18 -30.26
N GLY A 356 -6.52 5.68 -31.43
CA GLY A 356 -6.73 7.07 -31.85
C GLY A 356 -8.18 7.44 -32.16
N GLN A 357 -9.04 6.44 -32.41
CA GLN A 357 -10.49 6.62 -32.65
C GLN A 357 -11.33 6.41 -31.39
N ASN A 358 -10.70 6.09 -30.24
CA ASN A 358 -11.37 5.78 -28.99
C ASN A 358 -12.01 7.02 -28.37
N THR A 359 -13.19 6.88 -27.77
CA THR A 359 -13.88 7.98 -27.06
C THR A 359 -13.21 8.29 -25.71
N VAL A 360 -12.56 7.29 -25.11
CA VAL A 360 -11.74 7.47 -23.91
C VAL A 360 -10.31 7.76 -24.37
N ILE A 361 -9.85 8.99 -24.16
CA ILE A 361 -8.47 9.39 -24.48
C ILE A 361 -7.55 8.87 -23.39
N PRO A 362 -6.54 8.04 -23.74
CA PRO A 362 -5.57 7.52 -22.75
C PRO A 362 -4.85 8.64 -22.00
N THR A 363 -4.82 8.55 -20.67
CA THR A 363 -4.05 9.52 -19.84
C THR A 363 -2.61 9.09 -19.61
N LEU A 364 -2.28 7.80 -19.82
CA LEU A 364 -0.92 7.28 -19.83
C LEU A 364 -0.48 6.96 -21.26
N ARG A 365 0.68 7.44 -21.67
CA ARG A 365 1.32 6.97 -22.89
C ARG A 365 1.83 5.54 -22.70
N ALA A 366 1.06 4.58 -23.21
CA ALA A 366 1.31 3.15 -23.12
C ALA A 366 1.45 2.53 -24.51
N THR A 367 1.95 1.29 -24.58
CA THR A 367 2.07 0.55 -25.84
C THR A 367 0.75 -0.12 -26.18
N SER A 368 0.15 0.18 -27.33
CA SER A 368 -1.05 -0.51 -27.80
C SER A 368 -0.74 -1.98 -28.07
N GLY A 369 -1.56 -2.90 -27.50
CA GLY A 369 -1.19 -4.30 -27.51
C GLY A 369 -2.35 -5.26 -27.27
N ASP A 370 -1.98 -6.47 -26.87
CA ASP A 370 -2.89 -7.55 -26.51
C ASP A 370 -2.52 -8.10 -25.12
N ILE A 371 -3.35 -7.77 -24.12
CA ILE A 371 -3.15 -8.19 -22.74
C ILE A 371 -3.38 -9.70 -22.56
N SER A 372 -4.12 -10.35 -23.48
CA SER A 372 -4.34 -11.79 -23.43
C SER A 372 -3.07 -12.62 -23.65
N LEU A 373 -2.03 -12.03 -24.24
CA LEU A 373 -0.72 -12.66 -24.38
C LEU A 373 0.10 -12.67 -23.08
N VAL A 374 -0.35 -11.93 -22.07
CA VAL A 374 0.36 -11.72 -20.81
C VAL A 374 -0.34 -12.37 -19.63
N LEU A 375 -1.63 -12.09 -19.48
CA LEU A 375 -2.39 -12.59 -18.35
C LEU A 375 -2.80 -14.04 -18.55
N PRO A 376 -2.56 -14.91 -17.56
CA PRO A 376 -3.08 -16.28 -17.57
C PRO A 376 -4.59 -16.30 -17.78
N HIS A 377 -5.09 -17.30 -18.51
CA HIS A 377 -6.51 -17.44 -18.88
C HIS A 377 -7.46 -17.26 -17.68
N ARG A 378 -7.12 -17.83 -16.52
CA ARG A 378 -7.94 -17.72 -15.30
C ARG A 378 -8.08 -16.27 -14.83
N ILE A 379 -6.97 -15.52 -14.80
CA ILE A 379 -6.97 -14.11 -14.40
C ILE A 379 -7.73 -13.26 -15.41
N LEU A 380 -7.50 -13.50 -16.69
CA LEU A 380 -8.16 -12.76 -17.77
C LEU A 380 -9.69 -12.95 -17.73
N THR A 381 -10.15 -14.18 -17.59
CA THR A 381 -11.59 -14.53 -17.44
C THR A 381 -12.18 -13.83 -16.23
N ASN A 382 -11.50 -13.87 -15.08
CA ASN A 382 -11.92 -13.21 -13.86
C ASN A 382 -12.08 -11.69 -14.05
N ILE A 383 -11.18 -11.04 -14.77
CA ILE A 383 -11.24 -9.60 -15.06
C ILE A 383 -12.44 -9.29 -15.96
N ILE A 384 -12.62 -10.03 -17.05
CA ILE A 384 -13.73 -9.84 -17.99
C ILE A 384 -15.07 -10.00 -17.27
N GLU A 385 -15.24 -11.06 -16.48
CA GLU A 385 -16.45 -11.27 -15.68
C GLU A 385 -16.70 -10.14 -14.69
N THR A 386 -15.64 -9.64 -14.05
CA THR A 386 -15.74 -8.54 -13.10
C THR A 386 -16.18 -7.24 -13.78
N ILE A 387 -15.66 -6.92 -14.97
CA ILE A 387 -16.08 -5.75 -15.73
C ILE A 387 -17.58 -5.83 -16.08
N TYR A 388 -18.06 -6.97 -16.55
CA TYR A 388 -19.49 -7.17 -16.82
C TYR A 388 -20.36 -7.13 -15.55
N ALA A 389 -19.84 -7.58 -14.41
CA ALA A 389 -20.55 -7.49 -13.14
C ALA A 389 -20.65 -6.02 -12.68
N LEU A 390 -19.57 -5.25 -12.80
CA LEU A 390 -19.54 -3.83 -12.47
C LEU A 390 -20.44 -2.99 -13.40
N ASP A 391 -20.56 -3.37 -14.66
CA ASP A 391 -21.44 -2.70 -15.63
C ASP A 391 -22.92 -2.69 -15.20
N LYS A 392 -23.36 -3.68 -14.41
CA LYS A 392 -24.72 -3.73 -13.87
C LYS A 392 -25.02 -2.65 -12.84
N VAL A 393 -24.00 -2.16 -12.12
CA VAL A 393 -24.16 -1.11 -11.11
C VAL A 393 -23.71 0.26 -11.61
N ALA A 394 -22.80 0.29 -12.59
CA ALA A 394 -22.33 1.49 -13.27
C ALA A 394 -22.36 1.23 -14.80
N PRO A 395 -23.51 1.37 -15.45
CA PRO A 395 -23.70 1.10 -16.88
C PRO A 395 -22.74 1.93 -17.74
N GLY A 396 -22.05 1.27 -18.67
CA GLY A 396 -20.97 1.82 -19.50
C GLY A 396 -19.57 1.39 -19.06
N THR A 397 -19.44 0.69 -17.94
CA THR A 397 -18.16 0.11 -17.51
C THR A 397 -17.62 -0.91 -18.52
N ALA A 398 -18.51 -1.72 -19.13
CA ALA A 398 -18.17 -2.70 -20.17
C ALA A 398 -18.26 -2.13 -21.59
N ASN A 399 -18.10 -0.81 -21.77
CA ASN A 399 -18.08 -0.19 -23.09
C ASN A 399 -16.84 -0.67 -23.88
N ASP A 400 -17.00 -0.82 -25.20
CA ASP A 400 -15.92 -1.20 -26.12
C ASP A 400 -14.68 -0.30 -25.97
N ASP A 401 -14.91 0.99 -25.69
CA ASP A 401 -13.90 2.03 -25.58
C ASP A 401 -13.27 2.17 -24.18
N THR A 402 -13.75 1.38 -23.21
CA THR A 402 -13.07 1.26 -21.91
C THR A 402 -11.65 0.76 -22.13
N LEU A 403 -10.67 1.43 -21.53
CA LEU A 403 -9.25 1.10 -21.66
C LEU A 403 -8.77 0.23 -20.50
N LEU A 404 -7.99 -0.78 -20.83
CA LEU A 404 -7.35 -1.67 -19.89
C LEU A 404 -5.82 -1.52 -20.02
N TYR A 405 -5.14 -1.27 -18.90
CA TYR A 405 -3.69 -1.20 -18.86
C TYR A 405 -3.14 -2.40 -18.13
N GLY A 406 -2.28 -3.15 -18.77
CA GLY A 406 -1.71 -4.38 -18.25
C GLY A 406 -0.19 -4.34 -18.15
N CYS A 407 0.39 -4.89 -17.10
CA CYS A 407 -0.31 -5.48 -15.96
C CYS A 407 -0.29 -4.50 -14.76
N GLU A 408 -1.28 -4.59 -13.90
CA GLU A 408 -1.19 -4.06 -12.54
C GLU A 408 -1.00 -5.24 -11.59
N SER A 409 0.04 -5.18 -10.77
CA SER A 409 0.34 -6.21 -9.79
C SER A 409 0.57 -5.60 -8.42
N LYS A 410 0.01 -6.21 -7.40
CA LYS A 410 0.26 -5.82 -6.01
C LYS A 410 0.83 -7.02 -5.27
N TYR A 411 2.08 -6.88 -4.87
CA TYR A 411 2.77 -7.87 -4.06
C TYR A 411 2.50 -7.61 -2.59
N TYR A 412 2.41 -8.68 -1.84
CA TYR A 412 2.37 -8.64 -0.40
C TYR A 412 3.73 -9.06 0.14
N SER A 413 4.20 -8.36 1.17
CA SER A 413 5.42 -8.79 1.86
C SER A 413 5.29 -10.22 2.34
N ILE A 414 6.41 -10.94 2.41
CA ILE A 414 6.46 -12.23 3.08
C ILE A 414 5.88 -12.06 4.49
N ARG A 415 5.06 -13.02 4.91
CA ARG A 415 4.47 -12.99 6.24
C ARG A 415 5.26 -13.89 7.18
N PRO A 416 6.01 -13.34 8.14
CA PRO A 416 6.62 -14.13 9.19
C PRO A 416 5.58 -14.86 10.05
N VAL A 417 5.98 -15.98 10.65
CA VAL A 417 5.20 -16.65 11.69
C VAL A 417 5.62 -16.05 13.03
N PHE A 418 4.69 -15.41 13.73
CA PHE A 418 4.96 -14.77 15.01
C PHE A 418 5.01 -15.79 16.13
N MET A 419 5.80 -15.49 17.15
CA MET A 419 5.88 -16.31 18.37
C MET A 419 4.60 -16.18 19.23
N ASN A 420 3.95 -15.01 19.17
CA ASN A 420 2.80 -14.67 20.00
C ASN A 420 1.94 -13.57 19.35
N GLU A 421 0.86 -13.20 20.03
CA GLU A 421 -0.08 -12.16 19.60
C GLU A 421 0.54 -10.74 19.57
N LYS A 422 1.73 -10.55 20.17
CA LYS A 422 2.43 -9.25 20.18
C LYS A 422 3.23 -8.99 18.91
N PHE A 423 3.10 -9.84 17.88
CA PHE A 423 3.87 -9.79 16.64
C PHE A 423 5.39 -9.90 16.85
N GLU A 424 5.79 -10.67 17.82
CA GLU A 424 7.18 -10.95 18.15
C GLU A 424 7.73 -12.03 17.22
N LEU A 425 8.89 -11.79 16.63
CA LEU A 425 9.59 -12.73 15.72
C LEU A 425 10.57 -13.63 16.45
N THR A 426 11.27 -13.05 17.40
CA THR A 426 12.19 -13.69 18.35
C THR A 426 12.23 -12.78 19.60
N ASP A 427 12.82 -13.23 20.69
CA ASP A 427 12.82 -12.50 21.97
C ASP A 427 13.11 -11.00 21.77
N ASN A 428 12.21 -10.13 22.21
CA ASN A 428 12.33 -8.68 22.12
C ASN A 428 12.51 -8.08 20.69
N VAL A 429 12.16 -8.84 19.62
CA VAL A 429 12.14 -8.32 18.26
C VAL A 429 10.73 -8.43 17.69
N TYR A 430 10.15 -7.29 17.38
CA TYR A 430 8.78 -7.14 16.91
C TYR A 430 8.77 -6.66 15.46
N ILE A 431 7.70 -6.97 14.71
CA ILE A 431 7.51 -6.45 13.35
C ILE A 431 6.15 -5.78 13.22
N ILE A 432 6.12 -4.62 12.56
CA ILE A 432 4.90 -3.82 12.40
C ILE A 432 4.74 -3.29 10.98
N GLY A 433 3.51 -2.85 10.69
CA GLY A 433 3.16 -2.19 9.44
C GLY A 433 3.17 -3.11 8.22
N ASP A 434 3.32 -2.52 7.03
CA ASP A 434 3.28 -3.24 5.74
C ASP A 434 4.37 -4.32 5.63
N GLY A 435 5.50 -4.16 6.33
CA GLY A 435 6.60 -5.13 6.35
C GLY A 435 6.24 -6.45 7.01
N SER A 436 5.25 -6.46 7.92
CA SER A 436 4.75 -7.66 8.58
C SER A 436 3.93 -8.59 7.66
N GLY A 437 3.52 -8.09 6.49
CA GLY A 437 2.60 -8.80 5.60
C GLY A 437 1.14 -8.79 6.07
N ILE A 438 0.80 -8.05 7.15
CA ILE A 438 -0.55 -7.94 7.75
C ILE A 438 -1.22 -6.64 7.35
N CYS A 439 -0.57 -5.49 7.62
CA CYS A 439 -1.16 -4.18 7.44
C CYS A 439 -1.01 -3.64 6.02
N ARG A 440 -1.90 -2.73 5.66
CA ARG A 440 -1.87 -1.93 4.45
C ARG A 440 -2.37 -0.52 4.72
N GLY A 441 -1.61 0.48 4.29
CA GLY A 441 -1.98 1.87 4.44
C GLY A 441 -1.73 2.43 5.84
N LEU A 442 -2.08 3.71 6.01
CA LEU A 442 -1.65 4.50 7.16
C LEU A 442 -2.29 4.06 8.48
N SER A 443 -3.61 3.87 8.49
CA SER A 443 -4.36 3.60 9.73
C SER A 443 -3.96 2.27 10.39
N GLN A 444 -3.98 1.16 9.63
CA GLN A 444 -3.64 -0.14 10.22
C GLN A 444 -2.16 -0.26 10.55
N SER A 445 -1.26 0.36 9.75
CA SER A 445 0.18 0.35 10.08
C SER A 445 0.46 1.15 11.36
N GLY A 446 -0.20 2.29 11.53
CA GLY A 446 -0.11 3.07 12.77
C GLY A 446 -0.72 2.35 13.97
N ALA A 447 -1.89 1.73 13.80
CA ALA A 447 -2.59 0.95 14.81
C ALA A 447 -1.73 -0.22 15.33
N MET A 448 -1.09 -0.95 14.42
CA MET A 448 -0.16 -2.03 14.78
C MET A 448 1.06 -1.49 15.55
N GLY A 449 1.55 -0.28 15.19
CA GLY A 449 2.64 0.38 15.92
C GLY A 449 2.25 0.70 17.36
N ILE A 450 1.06 1.28 17.58
CA ILE A 450 0.54 1.60 18.93
C ILE A 450 0.32 0.31 19.72
N TYR A 451 -0.30 -0.71 19.13
CA TYR A 451 -0.56 -1.99 19.77
C TYR A 451 0.72 -2.65 20.28
N VAL A 452 1.75 -2.75 19.43
CA VAL A 452 3.03 -3.36 19.82
C VAL A 452 3.73 -2.54 20.93
N ALA A 453 3.64 -1.21 20.86
CA ALA A 453 4.17 -0.35 21.92
C ALA A 453 3.47 -0.56 23.27
N ASP A 454 2.15 -0.77 23.27
CA ASP A 454 1.40 -1.10 24.48
C ASP A 454 1.81 -2.50 25.02
N CYS A 455 2.01 -3.48 24.14
CA CYS A 455 2.52 -4.79 24.52
C CYS A 455 3.93 -4.72 25.16
N ILE A 456 4.83 -3.92 24.59
CA ILE A 456 6.21 -3.73 25.13
C ILE A 456 6.16 -3.06 26.49
N SER A 457 5.26 -2.12 26.71
CA SER A 457 5.12 -1.37 27.97
C SER A 457 4.23 -2.06 29.02
N GLY A 458 3.64 -3.23 28.70
CA GLY A 458 2.78 -3.97 29.62
C GLY A 458 1.42 -3.29 29.88
N LYS A 459 0.95 -2.46 28.94
CA LYS A 459 -0.35 -1.73 29.03
C LYS A 459 -1.44 -2.33 28.15
N ASN A 460 -1.27 -3.52 27.64
CA ASN A 460 -2.23 -4.21 26.77
C ASN A 460 -3.22 -5.05 27.58
#